data_09ce0f0f61f0736eb3f5b5261374dc9e
#
_entry.id   09ce0f0f61f0736eb3f5b5261374dc9e
#
_cell.length_a   1.000
_cell.length_b   1.000
_cell.length_c   1.000
_cell.angle_alpha   90.00
_cell.angle_beta   90.00
_cell.angle_gamma   90.00
#
_symmetry.space_group_name_H-M   'P 1'
#
loop_
_entity.id
_entity.type
_entity.pdbx_description
1 polymer ?
#
loop_
_entity_poly.entity_id
_entity_poly.type
_entity_poly.pdbx_seq_one_letter_code
_entity_poly.pdbx_strand_id
1 'polypeptide(L)'
;RIPLIKSVFAGAKAADPHAVLLINDFNTSEAYAHVIEECLEAGVPIDAIGIQSHQHQGYWGAEKLENVLRRFERFGLPIHFTENTLISGKPMPPEIVDLNDFQPESWDSLPEYEEQQKNQLEEMYRILFAHPLVEAVTGWDLTDGGWLNAPSGILRRDGSPKPSYEMLTGLIKKEWSTEYSAVTDDNGCFELCGFKGEYSVTVDGRKYTLMNNGNDIEEAFQLSDR
;
A
#
# COMPACT_ATOMS: atom_id res chain seq x y z
N ARG A 1 29.07 0.71 3.53
CA ARG A 1 27.58 0.94 3.44
C ARG A 1 26.87 0.26 4.59
N ILE A 2 26.95 -1.06 4.76
CA ILE A 2 26.21 -1.82 5.79
C ILE A 2 26.46 -1.33 7.24
N PRO A 3 27.71 -1.04 7.69
CA PRO A 3 27.95 -0.51 9.02
C PRO A 3 27.22 0.82 9.30
N LEU A 4 27.08 1.69 8.29
CA LEU A 4 26.35 2.93 8.41
C LEU A 4 24.84 2.67 8.58
N ILE A 5 24.26 1.82 7.72
CA ILE A 5 22.85 1.43 7.84
C ILE A 5 22.57 0.85 9.23
N LYS A 6 23.42 -0.08 9.69
CA LYS A 6 23.31 -0.69 11.02
C LYS A 6 23.34 0.36 12.14
N SER A 7 24.21 1.35 12.04
CA SER A 7 24.30 2.42 13.04
C SER A 7 23.03 3.28 13.08
N VAL A 8 22.47 3.60 11.90
CA VAL A 8 21.23 4.39 11.80
C VAL A 8 20.05 3.62 12.41
N PHE A 9 19.86 2.35 12.03
CA PHE A 9 18.77 1.51 12.56
C PHE A 9 18.92 1.27 14.06
N ALA A 10 20.15 1.03 14.56
CA ALA A 10 20.41 0.88 15.98
C ALA A 10 20.09 2.17 16.76
N GLY A 11 20.43 3.34 16.21
CA GLY A 11 20.06 4.63 16.79
C GLY A 11 18.56 4.86 16.86
N ALA A 12 17.82 4.50 15.79
CA ALA A 12 16.37 4.60 15.77
C ALA A 12 15.71 3.68 16.83
N LYS A 13 16.13 2.41 16.90
CA LYS A 13 15.62 1.47 17.94
C LYS A 13 16.01 1.89 19.35
N ALA A 14 17.15 2.52 19.54
CA ALA A 14 17.54 3.04 20.85
C ALA A 14 16.65 4.24 21.30
N ALA A 15 16.20 5.04 20.33
CA ALA A 15 15.29 6.16 20.59
C ALA A 15 13.85 5.69 20.84
N ASP A 16 13.38 4.73 20.06
CA ASP A 16 12.08 4.09 20.23
C ASP A 16 12.18 2.58 19.94
N PRO A 17 12.24 1.73 20.96
CA PRO A 17 12.29 0.27 20.78
C PRO A 17 11.06 -0.34 20.11
N HIS A 18 9.92 0.35 20.12
CA HIS A 18 8.67 -0.10 19.52
C HIS A 18 8.47 0.37 18.09
N ALA A 19 9.32 1.29 17.58
CA ALA A 19 9.22 1.76 16.21
C ALA A 19 9.38 0.62 15.20
N VAL A 20 8.49 0.56 14.21
CA VAL A 20 8.63 -0.32 13.05
C VAL A 20 9.61 0.35 12.07
N LEU A 21 10.75 -0.29 11.85
CA LEU A 21 11.82 0.25 11.02
C LEU A 21 11.83 -0.39 9.63
N LEU A 22 11.76 0.46 8.64
CA LEU A 22 11.62 0.08 7.25
C LEU A 22 12.88 0.52 6.48
N ILE A 23 13.49 -0.40 5.71
CA ILE A 23 14.47 -0.05 4.69
C ILE A 23 13.74 0.27 3.39
N ASN A 24 14.06 1.39 2.73
CA ASN A 24 13.29 1.91 1.60
C ASN A 24 14.19 2.32 0.44
N ASP A 25 13.83 1.93 -0.79
CA ASP A 25 14.54 2.32 -2.01
C ASP A 25 13.57 2.38 -3.20
N PHE A 26 13.94 3.17 -4.22
CA PHE A 26 13.29 3.17 -5.53
C PHE A 26 13.81 2.06 -6.45
N ASN A 27 15.00 1.55 -6.18
CA ASN A 27 15.64 0.48 -6.95
C ASN A 27 14.99 -0.86 -6.61
N THR A 28 14.24 -1.42 -7.53
CA THR A 28 13.58 -2.71 -7.37
C THR A 28 14.37 -3.90 -7.93
N SER A 29 15.65 -3.71 -8.30
CA SER A 29 16.52 -4.76 -8.87
C SER A 29 17.14 -5.68 -7.80
N GLU A 30 17.84 -6.71 -8.24
CA GLU A 30 18.64 -7.58 -7.36
C GLU A 30 19.69 -6.81 -6.53
N ALA A 31 20.14 -5.64 -7.00
CA ALA A 31 21.09 -4.83 -6.23
C ALA A 31 20.50 -4.36 -4.89
N TYR A 32 19.23 -3.99 -4.86
CA TYR A 32 18.56 -3.65 -3.60
C TYR A 32 18.30 -4.88 -2.74
N ALA A 33 17.90 -5.99 -3.35
CA ALA A 33 17.71 -7.25 -2.63
C ALA A 33 19.01 -7.72 -1.95
N HIS A 34 20.17 -7.59 -2.60
CA HIS A 34 21.48 -7.87 -1.98
C HIS A 34 21.81 -6.94 -0.81
N VAL A 35 21.41 -5.65 -0.88
CA VAL A 35 21.58 -4.74 0.28
C VAL A 35 20.78 -5.21 1.48
N ILE A 36 19.52 -5.64 1.25
CA ILE A 36 18.66 -6.17 2.31
C ILE A 36 19.28 -7.42 2.91
N GLU A 37 19.72 -8.37 2.08
CA GLU A 37 20.38 -9.61 2.50
C GLU A 37 21.60 -9.34 3.38
N GLU A 38 22.54 -8.51 2.90
CA GLU A 38 23.74 -8.10 3.66
C GLU A 38 23.37 -7.40 5.00
N CYS A 39 22.32 -6.60 5.01
CA CYS A 39 21.83 -5.95 6.23
C CYS A 39 21.28 -6.97 7.24
N LEU A 40 20.46 -7.91 6.79
CA LEU A 40 19.88 -8.96 7.63
C LEU A 40 20.99 -9.88 8.19
N GLU A 41 21.96 -10.29 7.37
CA GLU A 41 23.12 -11.08 7.81
C GLU A 41 23.97 -10.33 8.86
N ALA A 42 24.07 -8.99 8.71
CA ALA A 42 24.76 -8.16 9.69
C ALA A 42 23.96 -7.89 10.96
N GLY A 43 22.70 -8.37 11.06
CA GLY A 43 21.83 -8.15 12.19
C GLY A 43 21.29 -6.72 12.28
N VAL A 44 21.01 -6.08 11.14
CA VAL A 44 20.26 -4.81 11.12
C VAL A 44 18.80 -5.11 11.46
N PRO A 45 18.18 -4.40 12.42
CA PRO A 45 16.80 -4.65 12.83
C PRO A 45 15.81 -4.05 11.81
N ILE A 46 15.69 -4.69 10.65
CA ILE A 46 14.72 -4.33 9.61
C ILE A 46 13.41 -5.04 9.93
N ASP A 47 12.33 -4.28 10.12
CA ASP A 47 11.00 -4.82 10.38
C ASP A 47 10.17 -4.93 9.10
N ALA A 48 10.41 -4.10 8.07
CA ALA A 48 9.69 -4.13 6.81
C ALA A 48 10.56 -3.66 5.63
N ILE A 49 10.15 -3.97 4.41
CA ILE A 49 10.80 -3.56 3.16
C ILE A 49 9.92 -2.52 2.47
N GLY A 50 10.49 -1.35 2.18
CA GLY A 50 9.84 -0.28 1.43
C GLY A 50 10.23 -0.28 -0.05
N ILE A 51 9.24 -0.04 -0.90
CA ILE A 51 9.36 0.08 -2.35
C ILE A 51 8.70 1.39 -2.77
N GLN A 52 9.50 2.33 -3.28
CA GLN A 52 8.98 3.66 -3.63
C GLN A 52 8.05 3.68 -4.84
N SER A 53 8.09 2.76 -5.73
CA SER A 53 7.18 2.56 -6.87
C SER A 53 6.79 3.83 -7.66
N HIS A 54 7.75 4.74 -7.90
CA HIS A 54 7.56 5.87 -8.79
C HIS A 54 7.50 5.44 -10.25
N GLN A 55 6.35 5.60 -10.89
CA GLN A 55 6.08 5.09 -12.23
C GLN A 55 5.81 6.22 -13.25
N HIS A 56 6.59 7.30 -13.19
CA HIS A 56 6.49 8.45 -14.09
C HIS A 56 6.81 8.12 -15.55
N GLN A 57 7.60 7.09 -15.79
CA GLN A 57 7.95 6.58 -17.13
C GLN A 57 6.94 5.58 -17.69
N GLY A 58 5.84 5.36 -16.99
CA GLY A 58 4.77 4.45 -17.35
C GLY A 58 4.57 3.33 -16.33
N TYR A 59 3.38 2.77 -16.34
CA TYR A 59 2.99 1.68 -15.45
C TYR A 59 3.84 0.43 -15.69
N TRP A 60 4.26 -0.20 -14.63
CA TRP A 60 5.08 -1.42 -14.69
C TRP A 60 4.35 -2.61 -15.31
N GLY A 61 3.01 -2.67 -15.22
CA GLY A 61 2.21 -3.82 -15.57
C GLY A 61 2.27 -4.96 -14.55
N ALA A 62 1.31 -5.85 -14.62
CA ALA A 62 1.15 -6.97 -13.68
C ALA A 62 2.41 -7.84 -13.59
N GLU A 63 3.00 -8.21 -14.74
CA GLU A 63 4.17 -9.10 -14.77
C GLU A 63 5.39 -8.51 -14.03
N LYS A 64 5.71 -7.23 -14.26
CA LYS A 64 6.84 -6.58 -13.55
C LYS A 64 6.53 -6.42 -12.08
N LEU A 65 5.28 -6.07 -11.73
CA LEU A 65 4.86 -5.92 -10.35
C LEU A 65 4.99 -7.23 -9.57
N GLU A 66 4.51 -8.34 -10.12
CA GLU A 66 4.65 -9.67 -9.54
C GLU A 66 6.12 -10.12 -9.46
N ASN A 67 6.97 -9.77 -10.44
CA ASN A 67 8.40 -10.05 -10.39
C ASN A 67 9.09 -9.27 -9.25
N VAL A 68 8.68 -8.03 -8.99
CA VAL A 68 9.15 -7.24 -7.84
C VAL A 68 8.69 -7.89 -6.54
N LEU A 69 7.42 -8.26 -6.42
CA LEU A 69 6.91 -8.95 -5.22
C LEU A 69 7.68 -10.24 -4.95
N ARG A 70 7.84 -11.14 -5.95
CA ARG A 70 8.60 -12.39 -5.83
C ARG A 70 10.06 -12.18 -5.39
N ARG A 71 10.69 -11.07 -5.81
CA ARG A 71 12.06 -10.75 -5.40
C ARG A 71 12.18 -10.46 -3.92
N PHE A 72 11.21 -9.74 -3.36
CA PHE A 72 11.28 -9.28 -1.98
C PHE A 72 10.54 -10.19 -0.98
N GLU A 73 9.53 -10.95 -1.41
CA GLU A 73 8.80 -11.89 -0.53
C GLU A 73 9.71 -12.98 0.06
N ARG A 74 10.84 -13.31 -0.61
CA ARG A 74 11.82 -14.30 -0.13
C ARG A 74 12.40 -13.97 1.24
N PHE A 75 12.35 -12.72 1.67
CA PHE A 75 12.83 -12.29 2.99
C PHE A 75 11.82 -12.53 4.10
N GLY A 76 10.58 -12.85 3.79
CA GLY A 76 9.52 -13.10 4.78
C GLY A 76 9.15 -11.89 5.62
N LEU A 77 9.53 -10.68 5.20
CA LEU A 77 9.20 -9.42 5.86
C LEU A 77 7.99 -8.76 5.21
N PRO A 78 7.22 -7.96 5.97
CA PRO A 78 6.21 -7.07 5.41
C PRO A 78 6.76 -6.18 4.28
N ILE A 79 5.96 -5.94 3.26
CA ILE A 79 6.29 -5.10 2.12
C ILE A 79 5.36 -3.89 2.10
N HIS A 80 5.94 -2.68 2.08
CA HIS A 80 5.20 -1.44 1.96
C HIS A 80 5.54 -0.77 0.62
N PHE A 81 4.54 -0.45 -0.19
CA PHE A 81 4.67 0.45 -1.32
C PHE A 81 4.53 1.87 -0.80
N THR A 82 5.66 2.57 -0.64
CA THR A 82 5.76 3.76 0.21
C THR A 82 5.46 5.07 -0.50
N GLU A 83 5.63 5.13 -1.83
CA GLU A 83 5.61 6.38 -2.59
C GLU A 83 4.99 6.16 -3.98
N ASN A 84 3.85 5.47 -4.01
CA ASN A 84 3.26 5.08 -5.28
C ASN A 84 2.81 6.29 -6.11
N THR A 85 3.29 6.34 -7.37
CA THR A 85 2.84 7.31 -8.36
C THR A 85 2.57 6.65 -9.69
N LEU A 86 1.41 6.94 -10.28
CA LEU A 86 1.12 6.71 -11.69
C LEU A 86 0.62 8.02 -12.30
N ILE A 87 1.05 8.33 -13.51
CA ILE A 87 0.70 9.60 -14.14
C ILE A 87 -0.54 9.50 -15.04
N SER A 88 -1.29 10.59 -15.09
CA SER A 88 -2.43 10.80 -15.99
C SER A 88 -2.12 11.76 -17.14
N GLY A 89 -0.88 11.72 -17.60
CA GLY A 89 -0.35 12.49 -18.73
C GLY A 89 0.61 11.66 -19.56
N LYS A 90 1.28 12.29 -20.50
CA LYS A 90 2.30 11.59 -21.30
C LYS A 90 3.41 11.07 -20.38
N PRO A 91 3.85 9.82 -20.53
CA PRO A 91 4.96 9.29 -19.76
C PRO A 91 6.24 10.11 -19.91
N MET A 92 6.99 10.23 -18.82
CA MET A 92 8.35 10.77 -18.85
C MET A 92 9.21 9.93 -19.81
N PRO A 93 10.08 10.56 -20.61
CA PRO A 93 10.97 9.82 -21.50
C PRO A 93 11.82 8.78 -20.77
N PRO A 94 11.96 7.56 -21.31
CA PRO A 94 12.66 6.46 -20.63
C PRO A 94 14.16 6.67 -20.47
N GLU A 95 14.78 7.59 -21.22
CA GLU A 95 16.17 7.98 -21.11
C GLU A 95 16.50 8.84 -19.88
N ILE A 96 15.49 9.40 -19.20
CA ILE A 96 15.68 10.15 -17.96
C ILE A 96 16.02 9.18 -16.83
N VAL A 97 17.23 9.28 -16.31
CA VAL A 97 17.75 8.39 -15.25
C VAL A 97 17.39 8.92 -13.87
N ASP A 98 17.63 10.20 -13.62
CA ASP A 98 17.15 10.88 -12.41
C ASP A 98 15.85 11.60 -12.75
N LEU A 99 14.76 11.22 -12.09
CA LEU A 99 13.44 11.81 -12.33
C LEU A 99 13.46 13.34 -12.13
N ASN A 100 14.31 13.86 -11.26
CA ASN A 100 14.45 15.30 -11.00
C ASN A 100 15.03 16.09 -12.19
N ASP A 101 15.67 15.42 -13.13
CA ASP A 101 16.20 16.07 -14.35
C ASP A 101 15.08 16.41 -15.36
N PHE A 102 13.87 15.86 -15.19
CA PHE A 102 12.74 16.14 -16.04
C PHE A 102 11.92 17.32 -15.50
N GLN A 103 12.14 18.49 -16.08
CA GLN A 103 11.52 19.77 -15.67
C GLN A 103 10.79 20.42 -16.85
N PRO A 104 9.67 19.85 -17.35
CA PRO A 104 8.91 20.43 -18.45
C PRO A 104 8.20 21.73 -18.01
N GLU A 105 7.98 22.67 -18.94
CA GLU A 105 7.21 23.89 -18.67
C GLU A 105 5.78 23.59 -18.24
N SER A 106 5.15 22.57 -18.84
CA SER A 106 3.87 22.01 -18.40
C SER A 106 3.89 20.51 -18.53
N TRP A 107 3.19 19.84 -17.60
CA TRP A 107 2.93 18.41 -17.64
C TRP A 107 1.47 18.20 -17.27
N ASP A 108 0.62 18.18 -18.29
CA ASP A 108 -0.81 18.23 -18.09
C ASP A 108 -1.42 16.83 -17.93
N SER A 109 -2.41 16.74 -17.06
CA SER A 109 -3.35 15.62 -17.02
C SER A 109 -4.27 15.70 -18.25
N LEU A 110 -4.50 14.56 -18.91
CA LEU A 110 -5.36 14.46 -20.08
C LEU A 110 -6.45 13.41 -19.84
N PRO A 111 -7.69 13.63 -20.30
CA PRO A 111 -8.81 12.75 -19.99
C PRO A 111 -8.57 11.27 -20.33
N GLU A 112 -7.94 10.99 -21.46
CA GLU A 112 -7.60 9.64 -21.89
C GLU A 112 -6.56 8.96 -20.98
N TYR A 113 -5.61 9.74 -20.44
CA TYR A 113 -4.61 9.25 -19.48
C TYR A 113 -5.16 9.17 -18.06
N GLU A 114 -6.15 9.98 -17.68
CA GLU A 114 -6.85 9.82 -16.41
C GLU A 114 -7.60 8.50 -16.34
N GLU A 115 -8.26 8.09 -17.43
CA GLU A 115 -8.93 6.80 -17.51
C GLU A 115 -7.92 5.65 -17.52
N GLN A 116 -6.78 5.82 -18.20
CA GLN A 116 -5.69 4.86 -18.17
C GLN A 116 -5.09 4.74 -16.77
N GLN A 117 -4.81 5.85 -16.07
CA GLN A 117 -4.34 5.88 -14.70
C GLN A 117 -5.28 5.11 -13.77
N LYS A 118 -6.59 5.32 -13.91
CA LYS A 118 -7.61 4.59 -13.13
C LYS A 118 -7.47 3.08 -13.31
N ASN A 119 -7.42 2.61 -14.55
CA ASN A 119 -7.36 1.17 -14.85
C ASN A 119 -6.04 0.55 -14.35
N GLN A 120 -4.93 1.25 -14.49
CA GLN A 120 -3.60 0.83 -14.04
C GLN A 120 -3.51 0.79 -12.50
N LEU A 121 -4.05 1.80 -11.81
CA LEU A 121 -4.15 1.81 -10.35
C LEU A 121 -5.05 0.69 -9.84
N GLU A 122 -6.18 0.43 -10.50
CA GLU A 122 -7.06 -0.67 -10.12
C GLU A 122 -6.35 -2.02 -10.20
N GLU A 123 -5.68 -2.32 -11.32
CA GLU A 123 -4.90 -3.55 -11.47
C GLU A 123 -3.81 -3.65 -10.40
N MET A 124 -3.02 -2.59 -10.22
CA MET A 124 -1.95 -2.54 -9.23
C MET A 124 -2.47 -2.77 -7.81
N TYR A 125 -3.49 -2.04 -7.39
CA TYR A 125 -4.05 -2.17 -6.04
C TYR A 125 -4.64 -3.56 -5.78
N ARG A 126 -5.30 -4.19 -6.78
CA ARG A 126 -5.81 -5.55 -6.65
C ARG A 126 -4.70 -6.58 -6.47
N ILE A 127 -3.60 -6.47 -7.21
CA ILE A 127 -2.43 -7.35 -7.07
C ILE A 127 -1.80 -7.17 -5.69
N LEU A 128 -1.58 -5.93 -5.28
CA LEU A 128 -0.93 -5.63 -3.99
C LEU A 128 -1.80 -6.05 -2.80
N PHE A 129 -3.11 -5.79 -2.85
CA PHE A 129 -4.04 -6.16 -1.79
C PHE A 129 -4.18 -7.69 -1.62
N ALA A 130 -4.06 -8.43 -2.71
CA ALA A 130 -4.11 -9.89 -2.69
C ALA A 130 -2.81 -10.54 -2.15
N HIS A 131 -1.69 -9.81 -2.10
CA HIS A 131 -0.40 -10.38 -1.72
C HIS A 131 -0.24 -10.43 -0.19
N PRO A 132 0.06 -11.61 0.40
CA PRO A 132 0.00 -11.83 1.85
C PRO A 132 1.01 -11.00 2.67
N LEU A 133 2.12 -10.57 2.06
CA LEU A 133 3.15 -9.76 2.73
C LEU A 133 3.01 -8.25 2.47
N VAL A 134 2.12 -7.82 1.58
CA VAL A 134 1.89 -6.38 1.38
C VAL A 134 0.95 -5.87 2.47
N GLU A 135 1.46 -4.95 3.30
CA GLU A 135 0.71 -4.37 4.42
C GLU A 135 0.29 -2.93 4.17
N ALA A 136 0.99 -2.20 3.29
CA ALA A 136 0.66 -0.82 3.00
C ALA A 136 0.92 -0.44 1.54
N VAL A 137 0.04 0.41 1.02
CA VAL A 137 0.19 1.12 -0.26
C VAL A 137 -0.08 2.60 -0.01
N THR A 138 0.95 3.41 -0.09
CA THR A 138 0.90 4.85 0.16
C THR A 138 1.08 5.61 -1.15
N GLY A 139 0.15 6.51 -1.47
CA GLY A 139 0.31 7.44 -2.59
C GLY A 139 1.28 8.55 -2.23
N TRP A 140 2.13 8.96 -3.20
CA TRP A 140 3.05 10.08 -2.99
C TRP A 140 2.34 11.42 -3.18
N ASP A 141 1.65 11.58 -4.28
CA ASP A 141 0.90 12.80 -4.60
C ASP A 141 -0.61 12.61 -4.43
N LEU A 142 -1.24 13.47 -3.63
CA LEU A 142 -2.69 13.55 -3.55
C LEU A 142 -3.27 14.36 -4.73
N THR A 143 -2.64 15.49 -5.04
CA THR A 143 -3.02 16.39 -6.13
C THR A 143 -1.94 16.48 -7.19
N ASP A 144 -2.34 16.76 -8.43
CA ASP A 144 -1.41 17.02 -9.51
C ASP A 144 -0.46 18.17 -9.18
N GLY A 145 0.79 18.00 -9.57
CA GLY A 145 1.82 19.02 -9.43
C GLY A 145 2.49 19.05 -8.06
N GLY A 146 2.25 18.08 -7.20
CA GLY A 146 2.90 17.99 -5.90
C GLY A 146 4.41 17.79 -6.01
N TRP A 147 4.84 16.90 -6.90
CA TRP A 147 6.25 16.67 -7.21
C TRP A 147 6.50 16.68 -8.72
N LEU A 148 7.63 17.22 -9.16
CA LEU A 148 8.04 17.35 -10.58
C LEU A 148 7.03 18.08 -11.47
N ASN A 149 6.08 18.79 -10.92
CA ASN A 149 4.94 19.33 -11.64
C ASN A 149 4.10 18.25 -12.37
N ALA A 150 4.24 16.98 -11.97
CA ALA A 150 3.66 15.83 -12.63
C ALA A 150 2.14 15.72 -12.41
N PRO A 151 1.39 15.18 -13.39
CA PRO A 151 -0.01 14.82 -13.23
C PRO A 151 -0.17 13.46 -12.55
N SER A 152 0.39 13.33 -11.34
CA SER A 152 0.53 12.08 -10.58
C SER A 152 -0.50 11.93 -9.45
N GLY A 153 -1.25 12.99 -9.14
CA GLY A 153 -2.31 12.95 -8.15
C GLY A 153 -3.54 12.14 -8.58
N ILE A 154 -4.36 11.77 -7.60
CA ILE A 154 -5.71 11.25 -7.82
C ILE A 154 -6.75 12.38 -7.83
N LEU A 155 -6.34 13.58 -7.44
CA LEU A 155 -7.08 14.84 -7.62
C LEU A 155 -6.37 15.71 -8.66
N ARG A 156 -7.13 16.49 -9.41
CA ARG A 156 -6.57 17.51 -10.31
C ARG A 156 -6.04 18.69 -9.50
N ARG A 157 -5.32 19.61 -10.15
CA ARG A 157 -4.76 20.82 -9.52
C ARG A 157 -5.79 21.70 -8.82
N ASP A 158 -7.03 21.70 -9.29
CA ASP A 158 -8.14 22.45 -8.71
C ASP A 158 -8.84 21.71 -7.56
N GLY A 159 -8.34 20.52 -7.18
CA GLY A 159 -8.91 19.66 -6.14
C GLY A 159 -10.08 18.81 -6.61
N SER A 160 -10.49 18.88 -7.87
CA SER A 160 -11.54 18.01 -8.37
C SER A 160 -11.08 16.56 -8.51
N PRO A 161 -11.94 15.56 -8.19
CA PRO A 161 -11.55 14.15 -8.24
C PRO A 161 -11.36 13.67 -9.69
N LYS A 162 -10.33 12.82 -9.89
CA LYS A 162 -10.17 12.05 -11.12
C LYS A 162 -10.94 10.73 -11.05
N PRO A 163 -11.13 10.01 -12.17
CA PRO A 163 -11.70 8.67 -12.17
C PRO A 163 -10.98 7.69 -11.24
N SER A 164 -9.66 7.85 -11.06
CA SER A 164 -8.85 7.06 -10.13
C SER A 164 -9.22 7.27 -8.66
N TYR A 165 -9.59 8.47 -8.25
CA TYR A 165 -10.08 8.74 -6.89
C TYR A 165 -11.39 8.00 -6.60
N GLU A 166 -12.34 8.07 -7.53
CA GLU A 166 -13.64 7.39 -7.38
C GLU A 166 -13.47 5.86 -7.36
N MET A 167 -12.60 5.32 -8.22
CA MET A 167 -12.27 3.91 -8.26
C MET A 167 -11.65 3.44 -6.94
N LEU A 168 -10.61 4.11 -6.44
CA LEU A 168 -9.96 3.76 -5.16
C LEU A 168 -10.93 3.88 -3.97
N THR A 169 -11.79 4.90 -3.96
CA THR A 169 -12.84 5.04 -2.96
C THR A 169 -13.79 3.86 -3.01
N GLY A 170 -14.17 3.42 -4.20
CA GLY A 170 -15.01 2.23 -4.41
C GLY A 170 -14.35 0.95 -3.88
N LEU A 171 -13.07 0.72 -4.22
CA LEU A 171 -12.32 -0.44 -3.72
C LEU A 171 -12.21 -0.42 -2.18
N ILE A 172 -11.70 0.67 -1.61
CA ILE A 172 -11.32 0.73 -0.19
C ILE A 172 -12.55 0.82 0.72
N LYS A 173 -13.55 1.64 0.35
CA LYS A 173 -14.69 1.93 1.22
C LYS A 173 -15.90 1.04 1.00
N LYS A 174 -15.93 0.25 -0.09
CA LYS A 174 -17.06 -0.62 -0.41
C LYS A 174 -16.63 -2.06 -0.64
N GLU A 175 -15.78 -2.32 -1.65
CA GLU A 175 -15.44 -3.69 -2.04
C GLU A 175 -14.59 -4.40 -0.97
N TRP A 176 -13.61 -3.71 -0.39
CA TRP A 176 -12.70 -4.24 0.63
C TRP A 176 -13.11 -3.90 2.06
N SER A 177 -14.29 -3.36 2.23
CA SER A 177 -14.91 -3.08 3.53
C SER A 177 -16.01 -4.10 3.79
N THR A 178 -15.97 -4.73 4.95
CA THR A 178 -17.03 -5.66 5.36
C THR A 178 -18.05 -4.93 6.22
N GLU A 179 -19.26 -4.78 5.70
CA GLU A 179 -20.43 -4.32 6.47
C GLU A 179 -21.53 -5.37 6.34
N TYR A 180 -21.97 -5.90 7.46
CA TYR A 180 -22.93 -7.00 7.48
C TYR A 180 -23.92 -6.84 8.62
N SER A 181 -25.17 -7.25 8.38
CA SER A 181 -26.21 -7.29 9.38
C SER A 181 -26.98 -8.59 9.25
N ALA A 182 -27.13 -9.30 10.34
CA ALA A 182 -27.82 -10.59 10.37
C ALA A 182 -28.64 -10.75 11.66
N VAL A 183 -29.50 -11.74 11.64
CA VAL A 183 -30.13 -12.29 12.85
C VAL A 183 -29.45 -13.63 13.11
N THR A 184 -29.18 -13.92 14.38
CA THR A 184 -28.64 -15.22 14.80
C THR A 184 -29.61 -16.36 14.50
N ASP A 185 -29.08 -17.55 14.34
CA ASP A 185 -29.86 -18.79 14.28
C ASP A 185 -30.51 -19.15 15.64
N ASP A 186 -31.20 -20.31 15.72
CA ASP A 186 -31.87 -20.78 16.95
C ASP A 186 -30.90 -21.08 18.10
N ASN A 187 -29.57 -21.23 17.82
CA ASN A 187 -28.53 -21.41 18.82
C ASN A 187 -27.87 -20.09 19.24
N GLY A 188 -28.33 -18.95 18.69
CA GLY A 188 -27.74 -17.64 18.93
C GLY A 188 -26.46 -17.39 18.15
N CYS A 189 -26.20 -18.12 17.08
CA CYS A 189 -24.98 -18.03 16.27
C CYS A 189 -25.25 -17.38 14.91
N PHE A 190 -24.25 -16.72 14.36
CA PHE A 190 -24.16 -16.40 12.94
C PHE A 190 -22.73 -16.51 12.45
N GLU A 191 -22.56 -16.75 11.18
CA GLU A 191 -21.26 -16.88 10.52
C GLU A 191 -21.07 -15.75 9.49
N LEU A 192 -19.88 -15.19 9.46
CA LEU A 192 -19.50 -14.13 8.53
C LEU A 192 -18.11 -14.39 7.97
N CYS A 193 -17.97 -14.34 6.65
CA CYS A 193 -16.68 -14.25 5.98
C CYS A 193 -16.35 -12.79 5.68
N GLY A 194 -15.20 -12.31 6.16
CA GLY A 194 -14.78 -10.92 5.98
C GLY A 194 -13.27 -10.77 5.82
N PHE A 195 -12.82 -9.60 5.40
CA PHE A 195 -11.40 -9.28 5.27
C PHE A 195 -10.71 -9.25 6.63
N LYS A 196 -9.38 -9.38 6.63
CA LYS A 196 -8.57 -9.14 7.85
C LYS A 196 -8.76 -7.71 8.33
N GLY A 197 -8.82 -7.53 9.65
CA GLY A 197 -8.93 -6.20 10.24
C GLY A 197 -9.70 -6.18 11.55
N GLU A 198 -9.84 -4.97 12.09
CA GLU A 198 -10.64 -4.72 13.27
C GLU A 198 -12.11 -4.52 12.89
N TYR A 199 -12.98 -5.23 13.57
CA TYR A 199 -14.42 -5.15 13.40
C TYR A 199 -15.09 -4.53 14.62
N SER A 200 -15.97 -3.58 14.39
CA SER A 200 -16.93 -3.12 15.39
C SER A 200 -18.22 -3.92 15.24
N VAL A 201 -18.51 -4.76 16.22
CA VAL A 201 -19.70 -5.61 16.25
C VAL A 201 -20.72 -5.00 17.20
N THR A 202 -21.95 -4.84 16.77
CA THR A 202 -23.04 -4.35 17.63
C THR A 202 -24.08 -5.43 17.81
N VAL A 203 -24.32 -5.86 19.04
CA VAL A 203 -25.33 -6.85 19.41
C VAL A 203 -26.24 -6.23 20.46
N ASP A 204 -27.55 -6.18 20.21
CA ASP A 204 -28.56 -5.55 21.10
C ASP A 204 -28.16 -4.14 21.59
N GLY A 205 -27.56 -3.33 20.69
CA GLY A 205 -27.14 -1.96 21.00
C GLY A 205 -25.80 -1.85 21.76
N ARG A 206 -25.15 -2.95 22.11
CA ARG A 206 -23.81 -2.97 22.73
C ARG A 206 -22.75 -3.17 21.68
N LYS A 207 -21.65 -2.42 21.81
CA LYS A 207 -20.50 -2.49 20.90
C LYS A 207 -19.41 -3.36 21.48
N TYR A 208 -18.83 -4.19 20.63
CA TYR A 208 -17.69 -5.05 20.88
C TYR A 208 -16.64 -4.82 19.79
N THR A 209 -15.40 -5.11 20.09
CA THR A 209 -14.30 -5.10 19.10
C THR A 209 -13.80 -6.52 18.89
N LEU A 210 -13.67 -6.92 17.62
CA LEU A 210 -13.16 -8.20 17.19
C LEU A 210 -12.00 -7.98 16.22
N MET A 211 -10.90 -8.71 16.38
CA MET A 211 -9.75 -8.68 15.46
C MET A 211 -9.75 -9.94 14.59
N ASN A 212 -9.99 -9.78 13.28
CA ASN A 212 -9.82 -10.86 12.31
C ASN A 212 -8.39 -10.85 11.76
N ASN A 213 -7.58 -11.83 12.17
CA ASN A 213 -6.20 -12.02 11.71
C ASN A 213 -6.09 -12.95 10.49
N GLY A 214 -7.21 -13.34 9.90
CA GLY A 214 -7.29 -14.20 8.70
C GLY A 214 -7.34 -15.69 9.01
N ASN A 215 -7.56 -16.07 10.28
CA ASN A 215 -7.91 -17.42 10.68
C ASN A 215 -9.39 -17.47 11.04
N ASP A 216 -9.97 -18.67 11.09
CA ASP A 216 -11.30 -18.84 11.65
C ASP A 216 -11.29 -18.42 13.11
N ILE A 217 -12.24 -17.54 13.48
CA ILE A 217 -12.36 -17.00 14.83
C ILE A 217 -13.77 -17.32 15.32
N GLU A 218 -13.85 -17.89 16.50
CA GLU A 218 -15.09 -18.07 17.23
C GLU A 218 -15.07 -17.14 18.46
N GLU A 219 -16.02 -16.20 18.53
CA GLU A 219 -16.15 -15.27 19.63
C GLU A 219 -17.55 -15.33 20.24
N ALA A 220 -17.64 -15.38 21.55
CA ALA A 220 -18.88 -15.42 22.29
C ALA A 220 -19.14 -14.08 23.00
N PHE A 221 -20.24 -13.42 22.67
CA PHE A 221 -20.68 -12.21 23.33
C PHE A 221 -21.75 -12.55 24.37
N GLN A 222 -21.45 -12.32 25.65
CA GLN A 222 -22.45 -12.50 26.71
C GLN A 222 -23.41 -11.29 26.74
N LEU A 223 -24.65 -11.56 26.44
CA LEU A 223 -25.73 -10.60 26.68
C LEU A 223 -26.16 -10.78 28.15
N SER A 224 -25.97 -9.76 29.00
CA SER A 224 -26.53 -9.81 30.36
C SER A 224 -28.05 -9.84 30.30
N ASP A 225 -28.65 -10.69 31.12
CA ASP A 225 -30.11 -10.71 31.30
C ASP A 225 -30.66 -9.30 31.49
N ARG A 226 -31.81 -9.01 30.82
CA ARG A 226 -32.53 -7.75 30.92
C ARG A 226 -33.20 -7.62 32.27
#